data_739ec50d0ee8c77170c83a2b53250f2f
#
_entry.id   739ec50d0ee8c77170c83a2b53250f2f
#
_cell.length_a   1.000
_cell.length_b   1.000
_cell.length_c   1.000
_cell.angle_alpha   90.00
_cell.angle_beta   90.00
_cell.angle_gamma   90.00
#
_symmetry.space_group_name_H-M   'P 1'
#
loop_
_entity.id
_entity.type
_entity.pdbx_description
1 polymer ?
#
loop_
_entity_poly.entity_id
_entity_poly.type
_entity_poly.pdbx_seq_one_letter_code
_entity_poly.pdbx_strand_id
1 'polypeptide(L)'
;MAMSPLGLRNKGGIGSTRARRPIMLGVVGDSAAGKTTLTRGIENIFGQHRVNSICTDDYHRYDREARKKVQLTPLNPDCNYMDIMEQHLALMAMGEPILKPVYNHNHGTLDAPEIFEPADYVVIEGLLGFWTKGMRDCFDVKVFLDPPEDLRRAWKIKRDCTKRNYTPDEVIADMQRREPDSKEFIEPQREYADIVVRFIPPGGNLDSDPTKYNVRLVLRPTLPHPYLAEIAAETRTPRYEPIRFHLARDRGKPVDVLEIDGQVPPEVSAAAEEIIWDKMAHPDGELNREAIGVFVDANQEKRSESLALTQLLIVFQLVGAASAAAR
;
A
#
# COMPACT_ATOMS: atom_id res chain seq x y z
N MET A 1 49.79 22.34 31.00
CA MET A 1 48.68 22.87 30.17
C MET A 1 47.67 21.74 30.02
N ALA A 2 46.62 21.75 30.82
CA ALA A 2 45.61 20.71 30.85
C ALA A 2 44.43 21.17 29.96
N MET A 3 44.02 20.32 29.01
CA MET A 3 42.82 20.55 28.18
C MET A 3 41.59 20.12 28.96
N SER A 4 40.64 21.04 29.10
CA SER A 4 39.30 20.80 29.68
C SER A 4 38.43 19.91 28.81
N PRO A 5 37.58 19.05 29.36
CA PRO A 5 36.66 18.28 28.59
C PRO A 5 35.43 19.08 28.20
N LEU A 6 34.95 18.81 26.99
CA LEU A 6 33.74 19.39 26.36
C LEU A 6 32.52 19.25 27.29
N GLY A 7 31.89 20.38 27.56
CA GLY A 7 30.66 20.47 28.35
C GLY A 7 29.46 19.91 27.63
N LEU A 8 28.94 18.78 28.08
CA LEU A 8 27.61 18.29 27.81
C LEU A 8 26.60 19.21 28.51
N ARG A 9 25.93 20.06 27.75
CA ARG A 9 24.75 20.81 28.24
C ARG A 9 23.62 19.83 28.51
N ASN A 10 23.37 19.59 29.77
CA ASN A 10 22.11 19.01 30.26
C ASN A 10 20.97 19.93 29.85
N LYS A 11 20.21 19.60 28.80
CA LYS A 11 18.89 20.17 28.53
C LYS A 11 17.89 19.46 29.40
N GLY A 12 17.20 20.24 30.20
CA GLY A 12 16.25 19.84 31.23
C GLY A 12 15.21 18.82 30.77
N GLY A 13 14.76 18.04 31.73
CA GLY A 13 13.76 17.00 31.57
C GLY A 13 12.48 17.50 30.93
N ILE A 14 12.27 17.02 29.71
CA ILE A 14 10.95 17.00 29.10
C ILE A 14 10.33 15.68 29.53
N GLY A 15 9.19 15.74 30.21
CA GLY A 15 8.45 14.56 30.60
C GLY A 15 8.28 13.66 29.36
N SER A 16 8.79 12.46 29.41
CA SER A 16 8.60 11.43 28.41
C SER A 16 7.09 11.07 28.42
N THR A 17 6.29 11.79 27.67
CA THR A 17 5.09 11.19 27.11
C THR A 17 5.63 10.06 26.22
N ARG A 18 5.40 8.82 26.61
CA ARG A 18 5.75 7.64 25.85
C ARG A 18 5.20 7.88 24.43
N ALA A 19 6.08 8.11 23.45
CA ALA A 19 5.67 8.32 22.08
C ALA A 19 4.77 7.13 21.69
N ARG A 20 3.58 7.45 21.21
CA ARG A 20 2.61 6.44 20.78
C ARG A 20 3.26 5.68 19.62
N ARG A 21 3.24 4.34 19.65
CA ARG A 21 3.80 3.56 18.55
C ARG A 21 3.08 3.94 17.24
N PRO A 22 3.78 4.02 16.11
CA PRO A 22 3.16 4.27 14.82
C PRO A 22 2.22 3.14 14.43
N ILE A 23 1.25 3.44 13.58
CA ILE A 23 0.39 2.46 12.93
C ILE A 23 1.04 2.05 11.62
N MET A 24 1.27 0.76 11.43
CA MET A 24 2.03 0.21 10.33
C MET A 24 1.09 -0.34 9.24
N LEU A 25 1.14 0.25 8.04
CA LEU A 25 0.44 -0.25 6.85
C LEU A 25 1.43 -0.93 5.91
N GLY A 26 1.21 -2.20 5.60
CA GLY A 26 1.92 -2.89 4.52
C GLY A 26 1.10 -2.92 3.24
N VAL A 27 1.67 -2.51 2.10
CA VAL A 27 1.04 -2.59 0.77
C VAL A 27 1.95 -3.37 -0.17
N VAL A 28 1.58 -4.61 -0.45
CA VAL A 28 2.37 -5.54 -1.25
C VAL A 28 1.65 -5.90 -2.56
N GLY A 29 2.39 -6.29 -3.54
CA GLY A 29 1.90 -6.70 -4.86
C GLY A 29 3.01 -6.62 -5.88
N ASP A 30 2.82 -7.22 -7.03
CA ASP A 30 3.83 -7.24 -8.08
C ASP A 30 4.14 -5.84 -8.64
N SER A 31 5.19 -5.75 -9.44
CA SER A 31 5.58 -4.50 -10.11
C SER A 31 4.44 -3.99 -11.00
N ALA A 32 4.13 -2.70 -10.88
CA ALA A 32 3.00 -2.03 -11.56
C ALA A 32 1.60 -2.51 -11.15
N ALA A 33 1.42 -3.05 -9.94
CA ALA A 33 0.09 -3.43 -9.42
C ALA A 33 -0.76 -2.23 -8.95
N GLY A 34 -0.24 -1.00 -8.96
CA GLY A 34 -0.96 0.20 -8.51
C GLY A 34 -0.65 0.62 -7.05
N LYS A 35 0.35 0.01 -6.41
CA LYS A 35 0.72 0.28 -5.00
C LYS A 35 0.90 1.77 -4.73
N THR A 36 1.78 2.43 -5.45
CA THR A 36 2.09 3.85 -5.24
C THR A 36 0.90 4.78 -5.46
N THR A 37 -0.06 4.41 -6.33
CA THR A 37 -1.30 5.18 -6.49
C THR A 37 -2.18 5.08 -5.25
N LEU A 38 -2.30 3.87 -4.69
CA LEU A 38 -3.08 3.64 -3.48
C LEU A 38 -2.44 4.32 -2.26
N THR A 39 -1.13 4.14 -2.05
CA THR A 39 -0.41 4.67 -0.89
C THR A 39 -0.40 6.19 -0.86
N ARG A 40 -0.12 6.84 -2.00
CA ARG A 40 -0.20 8.32 -2.11
C ARG A 40 -1.58 8.87 -1.79
N GLY A 41 -2.65 8.19 -2.22
CA GLY A 41 -4.00 8.59 -1.85
C GLY A 41 -4.22 8.52 -0.34
N ILE A 42 -3.75 7.48 0.33
CA ILE A 42 -3.82 7.34 1.79
C ILE A 42 -2.99 8.44 2.48
N GLU A 43 -1.76 8.71 2.00
CA GLU A 43 -0.93 9.81 2.49
C GLU A 43 -1.63 11.16 2.38
N ASN A 44 -2.30 11.42 1.27
CA ASN A 44 -3.04 12.67 1.06
C ASN A 44 -4.27 12.79 1.98
N ILE A 45 -4.94 11.68 2.31
CA ILE A 45 -6.08 11.65 3.22
C ILE A 45 -5.63 11.96 4.65
N PHE A 46 -4.53 11.38 5.13
CA PHE A 46 -4.00 11.64 6.47
C PHE A 46 -3.21 12.95 6.59
N GLY A 47 -2.70 13.46 5.47
CA GLY A 47 -1.74 14.57 5.40
C GLY A 47 -0.29 14.10 5.52
N GLN A 48 0.57 14.64 4.65
CA GLN A 48 1.97 14.21 4.51
C GLN A 48 2.81 14.36 5.80
N HIS A 49 2.42 15.24 6.71
CA HIS A 49 3.13 15.42 7.99
C HIS A 49 2.85 14.31 9.01
N ARG A 50 1.83 13.49 8.78
CA ARG A 50 1.43 12.38 9.66
C ARG A 50 1.81 11.00 9.12
N VAL A 51 2.24 10.92 7.87
CA VAL A 51 2.55 9.65 7.19
C VAL A 51 3.95 9.70 6.61
N ASN A 52 4.77 8.73 6.97
CA ASN A 52 6.04 8.50 6.30
C ASN A 52 6.02 7.16 5.58
N SER A 53 6.61 7.10 4.38
CA SER A 53 6.56 5.93 3.51
C SER A 53 7.95 5.40 3.16
N ILE A 54 8.07 4.08 3.08
CA ILE A 54 9.25 3.38 2.60
C ILE A 54 8.88 2.45 1.45
N CYS A 55 9.66 2.49 0.38
CA CYS A 55 9.62 1.49 -0.67
C CYS A 55 10.59 0.33 -0.33
N THR A 56 10.13 -0.92 -0.40
CA THR A 56 11.01 -2.07 -0.13
C THR A 56 12.12 -2.25 -1.16
N ASP A 57 12.04 -1.59 -2.31
CA ASP A 57 13.13 -1.56 -3.30
C ASP A 57 14.39 -0.88 -2.76
N ASP A 58 14.29 -0.03 -1.72
CA ASP A 58 15.42 0.56 -1.03
C ASP A 58 16.36 -0.51 -0.43
N TYR A 59 15.82 -1.68 -0.11
CA TYR A 59 16.58 -2.79 0.48
C TYR A 59 17.26 -3.69 -0.55
N HIS A 60 17.37 -3.28 -1.83
CA HIS A 60 18.14 -4.03 -2.81
C HIS A 60 19.60 -4.19 -2.39
N ARG A 61 20.10 -5.43 -2.47
CA ARG A 61 21.49 -5.79 -2.16
C ARG A 61 22.45 -5.36 -3.28
N TYR A 62 21.95 -5.33 -4.51
CA TYR A 62 22.72 -5.08 -5.72
C TYR A 62 22.15 -3.90 -6.49
N ASP A 63 23.02 -3.06 -7.05
CA ASP A 63 22.64 -2.08 -8.04
C ASP A 63 22.16 -2.76 -9.35
N ARG A 64 21.70 -1.96 -10.32
CA ARG A 64 21.14 -2.50 -11.58
C ARG A 64 22.17 -3.30 -12.37
N GLU A 65 23.42 -2.89 -12.41
CA GLU A 65 24.46 -3.56 -13.18
C GLU A 65 24.97 -4.83 -12.46
N ALA A 66 25.12 -4.78 -11.15
CA ALA A 66 25.50 -5.95 -10.37
C ALA A 66 24.42 -7.05 -10.44
N ARG A 67 23.13 -6.69 -10.44
CA ARG A 67 22.03 -7.66 -10.61
C ARG A 67 22.08 -8.43 -11.93
N LYS A 68 22.47 -7.76 -13.02
CA LYS A 68 22.63 -8.43 -14.32
C LYS A 68 23.70 -9.53 -14.26
N LYS A 69 24.78 -9.29 -13.50
CA LYS A 69 25.89 -10.26 -13.37
C LYS A 69 25.51 -11.48 -12.53
N VAL A 70 24.73 -11.28 -11.45
CA VAL A 70 24.28 -12.38 -10.58
C VAL A 70 23.01 -13.08 -11.07
N GLN A 71 22.41 -12.59 -12.16
CA GLN A 71 21.18 -13.12 -12.77
C GLN A 71 19.97 -13.23 -11.82
N LEU A 72 19.95 -12.44 -10.76
CA LEU A 72 18.80 -12.34 -9.84
C LEU A 72 17.82 -11.24 -10.30
N THR A 73 16.54 -11.47 -10.05
CA THR A 73 15.54 -10.42 -10.25
C THR A 73 15.29 -9.66 -8.93
N PRO A 74 14.76 -8.44 -8.97
CA PRO A 74 14.36 -7.72 -7.77
C PRO A 74 13.29 -8.43 -6.92
N LEU A 75 12.59 -9.40 -7.50
CA LEU A 75 11.52 -10.16 -6.84
C LEU A 75 12.08 -11.28 -5.96
N ASN A 76 13.33 -11.69 -6.22
CA ASN A 76 13.97 -12.74 -5.44
C ASN A 76 14.45 -12.22 -4.08
N PRO A 77 14.10 -12.88 -2.96
CA PRO A 77 14.57 -12.48 -1.63
C PRO A 77 16.10 -12.35 -1.52
N ASP A 78 16.87 -13.19 -2.22
CA ASP A 78 18.34 -13.13 -2.20
C ASP A 78 18.91 -11.87 -2.86
N CYS A 79 18.10 -11.17 -3.67
CA CYS A 79 18.44 -9.87 -4.23
C CYS A 79 18.28 -8.71 -3.24
N ASN A 80 17.76 -8.98 -2.04
CA ASN A 80 17.36 -7.98 -1.07
C ASN A 80 17.96 -8.27 0.31
N TYR A 81 18.16 -7.23 1.13
CA TYR A 81 18.56 -7.34 2.53
C TYR A 81 17.32 -7.63 3.40
N MET A 82 16.82 -8.87 3.34
CA MET A 82 15.59 -9.28 4.02
C MET A 82 15.71 -9.22 5.54
N ASP A 83 16.86 -9.57 6.07
CA ASP A 83 17.21 -9.53 7.50
C ASP A 83 17.25 -8.09 8.04
N ILE A 84 17.85 -7.16 7.30
CA ILE A 84 17.87 -5.74 7.65
C ILE A 84 16.45 -5.16 7.55
N MET A 85 15.69 -5.50 6.51
CA MET A 85 14.31 -5.05 6.35
C MET A 85 13.43 -5.51 7.53
N GLU A 86 13.53 -6.77 7.95
CA GLU A 86 12.79 -7.29 9.10
C GLU A 86 13.15 -6.54 10.38
N GLN A 87 14.45 -6.33 10.63
CA GLN A 87 14.93 -5.57 11.78
C GLN A 87 14.42 -4.12 11.78
N HIS A 88 14.48 -3.45 10.61
CA HIS A 88 14.01 -2.07 10.48
C HIS A 88 12.50 -1.97 10.70
N LEU A 89 11.72 -2.91 10.16
CA LEU A 89 10.27 -2.96 10.41
C LEU A 89 9.95 -3.10 11.90
N ALA A 90 10.68 -3.96 12.61
CA ALA A 90 10.52 -4.14 14.07
C ALA A 90 10.86 -2.86 14.85
N LEU A 91 11.94 -2.16 14.50
CA LEU A 91 12.31 -0.89 15.12
C LEU A 91 11.25 0.18 14.84
N MET A 92 10.83 0.35 13.60
CA MET A 92 9.80 1.32 13.24
C MET A 92 8.47 1.04 13.94
N ALA A 93 8.06 -0.23 14.07
CA ALA A 93 6.84 -0.59 14.80
C ALA A 93 6.91 -0.26 16.31
N MET A 94 8.11 -0.05 16.85
CA MET A 94 8.34 0.45 18.22
C MET A 94 8.45 1.99 18.29
N GLY A 95 8.43 2.68 17.14
CA GLY A 95 8.62 4.14 17.04
C GLY A 95 10.10 4.56 17.02
N GLU A 96 11.03 3.61 16.81
CA GLU A 96 12.45 3.90 16.78
C GLU A 96 12.89 4.33 15.35
N PRO A 97 13.77 5.33 15.25
CA PRO A 97 14.35 5.72 13.96
C PRO A 97 15.30 4.65 13.42
N ILE A 98 15.46 4.63 12.10
CA ILE A 98 16.38 3.72 11.42
C ILE A 98 17.30 4.46 10.47
N LEU A 99 18.43 3.86 10.14
CA LEU A 99 19.29 4.30 9.04
C LEU A 99 18.94 3.47 7.80
N LYS A 100 18.01 4.00 6.99
CA LYS A 100 17.42 3.32 5.84
C LYS A 100 18.39 3.33 4.65
N PRO A 101 18.62 2.18 3.96
CA PRO A 101 19.28 2.17 2.65
C PRO A 101 18.44 2.92 1.62
N VAL A 102 19.06 3.37 0.54
CA VAL A 102 18.40 4.13 -0.53
C VAL A 102 18.76 3.54 -1.89
N TYR A 103 17.73 3.19 -2.67
CA TYR A 103 17.88 2.77 -4.05
C TYR A 103 17.41 3.84 -5.03
N ASN A 104 18.30 4.32 -5.86
CA ASN A 104 18.02 5.33 -6.87
C ASN A 104 17.43 4.69 -8.13
N HIS A 105 16.13 4.80 -8.32
CA HIS A 105 15.44 4.23 -9.48
C HIS A 105 15.86 4.83 -10.83
N ASN A 106 16.26 6.11 -10.86
CA ASN A 106 16.64 6.81 -12.10
C ASN A 106 17.95 6.27 -12.64
N HIS A 107 18.94 6.12 -11.78
CA HIS A 107 20.27 5.65 -12.16
C HIS A 107 20.44 4.15 -11.93
N GLY A 108 19.63 3.54 -11.08
CA GLY A 108 19.73 2.12 -10.72
C GLY A 108 20.90 1.83 -9.77
N THR A 109 21.29 2.82 -8.95
CA THR A 109 22.40 2.77 -8.01
C THR A 109 21.94 2.67 -6.57
N LEU A 110 22.84 2.27 -5.68
CA LEU A 110 22.67 2.36 -4.24
C LEU A 110 23.28 3.69 -3.79
N ASP A 111 22.45 4.55 -3.23
CA ASP A 111 22.87 5.86 -2.73
C ASP A 111 23.22 5.78 -1.22
N ALA A 112 23.71 6.89 -0.65
CA ALA A 112 24.01 6.95 0.78
C ALA A 112 22.73 6.72 1.61
N PRO A 113 22.82 5.95 2.72
CA PRO A 113 21.67 5.72 3.57
C PRO A 113 21.21 7.01 4.27
N GLU A 114 19.94 7.10 4.61
CA GLU A 114 19.32 8.25 5.25
C GLU A 114 18.61 7.88 6.55
N ILE A 115 18.54 8.84 7.48
CA ILE A 115 17.75 8.67 8.70
C ILE A 115 16.27 8.74 8.35
N PHE A 116 15.52 7.74 8.78
CA PHE A 116 14.07 7.71 8.69
C PHE A 116 13.48 7.68 10.10
N GLU A 117 12.65 8.67 10.41
CA GLU A 117 11.91 8.76 11.67
C GLU A 117 10.45 8.38 11.43
N PRO A 118 9.88 7.40 12.18
CA PRO A 118 8.47 7.05 12.04
C PRO A 118 7.55 8.24 12.40
N ALA A 119 6.53 8.47 11.56
CA ALA A 119 5.42 9.39 11.86
C ALA A 119 4.27 8.64 12.56
N ASP A 120 3.09 9.26 12.73
CA ASP A 120 1.92 8.60 13.32
C ASP A 120 1.53 7.32 12.56
N TYR A 121 1.68 7.36 11.25
CA TYR A 121 1.45 6.24 10.34
C TYR A 121 2.70 5.99 9.50
N VAL A 122 3.06 4.73 9.33
CA VAL A 122 4.17 4.31 8.48
C VAL A 122 3.64 3.37 7.40
N VAL A 123 3.86 3.75 6.15
CA VAL A 123 3.47 2.94 4.98
C VAL A 123 4.69 2.25 4.41
N ILE A 124 4.64 0.94 4.31
CA ILE A 124 5.67 0.12 3.66
C ILE A 124 5.08 -0.45 2.38
N GLU A 125 5.55 0.04 1.23
CA GLU A 125 5.09 -0.49 -0.05
C GLU A 125 6.20 -1.27 -0.78
N GLY A 126 5.83 -2.34 -1.45
CA GLY A 126 6.81 -3.01 -2.32
C GLY A 126 6.48 -4.44 -2.71
N LEU A 127 7.53 -5.23 -2.93
CA LEU A 127 7.43 -6.57 -3.49
C LEU A 127 7.40 -7.66 -2.40
N LEU A 128 8.24 -7.54 -1.38
CA LEU A 128 8.53 -8.60 -0.41
C LEU A 128 8.15 -8.24 1.03
N GLY A 129 7.26 -7.27 1.23
CA GLY A 129 6.90 -6.76 2.56
C GLY A 129 6.26 -7.79 3.51
N PHE A 130 5.68 -8.89 3.00
CA PHE A 130 5.08 -9.95 3.80
C PHE A 130 5.86 -11.27 3.74
N TRP A 131 7.12 -11.24 3.32
CA TRP A 131 7.92 -12.45 3.08
C TRP A 131 8.11 -13.30 4.34
N THR A 132 8.65 -12.73 5.42
CA THR A 132 8.86 -13.47 6.66
C THR A 132 7.69 -13.28 7.64
N LYS A 133 7.59 -14.19 8.62
CA LYS A 133 6.61 -14.04 9.70
C LYS A 133 6.92 -12.80 10.56
N GLY A 134 8.20 -12.55 10.88
CA GLY A 134 8.61 -11.40 11.68
C GLY A 134 8.19 -10.07 11.01
N MET A 135 8.39 -9.96 9.68
CA MET A 135 7.93 -8.78 8.94
C MET A 135 6.40 -8.62 9.01
N ARG A 136 5.63 -9.71 8.81
CA ARG A 136 4.15 -9.66 8.86
C ARG A 136 3.61 -9.24 10.21
N ASP A 137 4.26 -9.64 11.28
CA ASP A 137 3.86 -9.33 12.66
C ASP A 137 4.05 -7.84 13.02
N CYS A 138 4.82 -7.09 12.21
CA CYS A 138 5.01 -5.65 12.40
C CYS A 138 3.85 -4.79 11.88
N PHE A 139 2.98 -5.32 11.03
CA PHE A 139 1.91 -4.56 10.39
C PHE A 139 0.58 -4.65 11.14
N ASP A 140 -0.07 -3.51 11.34
CA ASP A 140 -1.44 -3.42 11.85
C ASP A 140 -2.46 -3.72 10.75
N VAL A 141 -2.18 -3.29 9.51
CA VAL A 141 -3.02 -3.52 8.33
C VAL A 141 -2.15 -3.99 7.16
N LYS A 142 -2.57 -5.08 6.53
CA LYS A 142 -1.87 -5.69 5.38
C LYS A 142 -2.75 -5.70 4.15
N VAL A 143 -2.32 -5.01 3.09
CA VAL A 143 -3.04 -4.89 1.81
C VAL A 143 -2.22 -5.54 0.70
N PHE A 144 -2.85 -6.37 -0.12
CA PHE A 144 -2.24 -6.95 -1.31
C PHE A 144 -2.97 -6.48 -2.56
N LEU A 145 -2.23 -5.95 -3.55
CA LEU A 145 -2.79 -5.55 -4.84
C LEU A 145 -2.63 -6.67 -5.86
N ASP A 146 -3.76 -7.15 -6.38
CA ASP A 146 -3.88 -8.32 -7.26
C ASP A 146 -4.66 -8.00 -8.55
N PRO A 147 -4.22 -6.99 -9.36
CA PRO A 147 -4.88 -6.71 -10.64
C PRO A 147 -4.75 -7.89 -11.61
N PRO A 148 -5.66 -8.03 -12.59
CA PRO A 148 -5.48 -8.98 -13.69
C PRO A 148 -4.14 -8.78 -14.40
N GLU A 149 -3.52 -9.88 -14.84
CA GLU A 149 -2.16 -9.83 -15.41
C GLU A 149 -2.08 -8.98 -16.69
N ASP A 150 -3.10 -9.00 -17.52
CA ASP A 150 -3.21 -8.18 -18.72
C ASP A 150 -3.25 -6.68 -18.38
N LEU A 151 -4.03 -6.30 -17.37
CA LEU A 151 -4.07 -4.92 -16.87
C LEU A 151 -2.71 -4.50 -16.27
N ARG A 152 -2.11 -5.35 -15.45
CA ARG A 152 -0.79 -5.11 -14.85
C ARG A 152 0.28 -4.91 -15.93
N ARG A 153 0.23 -5.72 -16.99
CA ARG A 153 1.12 -5.62 -18.16
C ARG A 153 0.92 -4.29 -18.88
N ALA A 154 -0.32 -3.89 -19.15
CA ALA A 154 -0.62 -2.61 -19.78
C ALA A 154 -0.09 -1.43 -18.95
N TRP A 155 -0.32 -1.44 -17.63
CA TRP A 155 0.21 -0.41 -16.72
C TRP A 155 1.74 -0.38 -16.69
N LYS A 156 2.40 -1.56 -16.70
CA LYS A 156 3.85 -1.64 -16.69
C LYS A 156 4.45 -1.11 -17.98
N ILE A 157 3.88 -1.46 -19.13
CA ILE A 157 4.31 -0.92 -20.43
C ILE A 157 4.15 0.60 -20.44
N LYS A 158 2.95 1.11 -20.11
CA LYS A 158 2.69 2.56 -20.04
C LYS A 158 3.72 3.27 -19.16
N ARG A 159 3.95 2.79 -17.94
CA ARG A 159 4.88 3.40 -16.98
C ARG A 159 6.33 3.36 -17.46
N ASP A 160 6.82 2.20 -17.87
CA ASP A 160 8.24 2.00 -18.15
C ASP A 160 8.65 2.63 -19.50
N CYS A 161 7.74 2.67 -20.49
CA CYS A 161 7.97 3.40 -21.74
C CYS A 161 7.95 4.93 -21.54
N THR A 162 7.06 5.45 -20.67
CA THR A 162 6.95 6.91 -20.47
C THR A 162 7.99 7.48 -19.50
N LYS A 163 8.34 6.73 -18.43
CA LYS A 163 9.18 7.22 -17.34
C LYS A 163 10.62 6.70 -17.34
N ARG A 164 10.89 5.60 -18.05
CA ARG A 164 12.17 4.88 -17.99
C ARG A 164 12.82 4.64 -19.34
N ASN A 165 12.22 5.13 -20.43
CA ASN A 165 12.68 5.01 -21.83
C ASN A 165 12.90 3.56 -22.30
N TYR A 166 12.12 2.59 -21.78
CA TYR A 166 12.11 1.23 -22.31
C TYR A 166 11.20 1.13 -23.52
N THR A 167 11.49 0.19 -24.41
CA THR A 167 10.56 -0.23 -25.47
C THR A 167 9.51 -1.22 -24.92
N PRO A 168 8.33 -1.34 -25.54
CA PRO A 168 7.34 -2.34 -25.12
C PRO A 168 7.89 -3.77 -25.09
N ASP A 169 8.70 -4.14 -26.08
CA ASP A 169 9.30 -5.49 -26.18
C ASP A 169 10.27 -5.76 -25.02
N GLU A 170 11.10 -4.78 -24.64
CA GLU A 170 11.98 -4.89 -23.48
C GLU A 170 11.20 -5.08 -22.18
N VAL A 171 10.08 -4.35 -22.02
CA VAL A 171 9.21 -4.49 -20.85
C VAL A 171 8.58 -5.88 -20.79
N ILE A 172 8.08 -6.39 -21.93
CA ILE A 172 7.47 -7.72 -22.01
C ILE A 172 8.52 -8.80 -21.71
N ALA A 173 9.69 -8.71 -22.29
CA ALA A 173 10.78 -9.66 -22.04
C ALA A 173 11.21 -9.66 -20.55
N ASP A 174 11.30 -8.47 -19.93
CA ASP A 174 11.60 -8.35 -18.49
C ASP A 174 10.49 -8.97 -17.62
N MET A 175 9.23 -8.80 -17.98
CA MET A 175 8.11 -9.43 -17.27
C MET A 175 8.16 -10.95 -17.38
N GLN A 176 8.38 -11.49 -18.56
CA GLN A 176 8.52 -12.94 -18.78
C GLN A 176 9.68 -13.54 -17.97
N ARG A 177 10.82 -12.84 -17.93
CA ARG A 177 11.97 -13.26 -17.13
C ARG A 177 11.69 -13.28 -15.63
N ARG A 178 10.83 -12.38 -15.13
CA ARG A 178 10.47 -12.25 -13.71
C ARG A 178 9.29 -13.11 -13.29
N GLU A 179 8.56 -13.68 -14.23
CA GLU A 179 7.33 -14.44 -13.94
C GLU A 179 7.56 -15.63 -12.97
N PRO A 180 8.64 -16.43 -13.10
CA PRO A 180 8.92 -17.50 -12.13
C PRO A 180 9.07 -16.95 -10.69
N ASP A 181 9.86 -15.89 -10.51
CA ASP A 181 10.07 -15.27 -9.19
C ASP A 181 8.80 -14.63 -8.66
N SER A 182 7.96 -14.06 -9.54
CA SER A 182 6.65 -13.53 -9.13
C SER A 182 5.75 -14.63 -8.54
N LYS A 183 5.67 -15.76 -9.22
CA LYS A 183 4.88 -16.92 -8.75
C LYS A 183 5.42 -17.53 -7.47
N GLU A 184 6.74 -17.58 -7.32
CA GLU A 184 7.38 -18.18 -6.16
C GLU A 184 7.40 -17.27 -4.94
N PHE A 185 7.68 -15.97 -5.12
CA PHE A 185 7.97 -15.08 -4.01
C PHE A 185 6.90 -13.99 -3.77
N ILE A 186 6.20 -13.53 -4.81
CA ILE A 186 5.23 -12.42 -4.66
C ILE A 186 3.81 -12.92 -4.44
N GLU A 187 3.30 -13.77 -5.34
CA GLU A 187 1.92 -14.26 -5.29
C GLU A 187 1.55 -14.98 -3.98
N PRO A 188 2.44 -15.78 -3.33
CA PRO A 188 2.10 -16.42 -2.06
C PRO A 188 1.83 -15.43 -0.93
N GLN A 189 2.40 -14.23 -0.95
CA GLN A 189 2.21 -13.21 0.08
C GLN A 189 0.76 -12.71 0.15
N ARG A 190 -0.03 -12.89 -0.91
CA ARG A 190 -1.45 -12.58 -0.98
C ARG A 190 -2.26 -13.29 0.13
N GLU A 191 -1.80 -14.45 0.58
CA GLU A 191 -2.50 -15.21 1.64
C GLU A 191 -2.40 -14.55 3.03
N TYR A 192 -1.43 -13.68 3.23
CA TYR A 192 -1.17 -13.02 4.50
C TYR A 192 -1.82 -11.64 4.60
N ALA A 193 -2.37 -11.13 3.50
CA ALA A 193 -3.06 -9.84 3.49
C ALA A 193 -4.39 -9.92 4.22
N ASP A 194 -4.75 -8.85 4.92
CA ASP A 194 -6.07 -8.65 5.51
C ASP A 194 -7.08 -8.23 4.44
N ILE A 195 -6.62 -7.42 3.49
CA ILE A 195 -7.40 -6.90 2.36
C ILE A 195 -6.67 -7.22 1.06
N VAL A 196 -7.36 -7.88 0.11
CA VAL A 196 -6.86 -8.01 -1.27
C VAL A 196 -7.67 -7.12 -2.17
N VAL A 197 -7.01 -6.24 -2.91
CA VAL A 197 -7.63 -5.26 -3.83
C VAL A 197 -7.37 -5.69 -5.27
N ARG A 198 -8.43 -5.83 -6.04
CA ARG A 198 -8.38 -6.17 -7.46
C ARG A 198 -9.11 -5.12 -8.30
N PHE A 199 -8.38 -4.31 -9.04
CA PHE A 199 -8.93 -3.39 -10.03
C PHE A 199 -9.23 -4.16 -11.32
N ILE A 200 -10.40 -3.95 -11.91
CA ILE A 200 -10.87 -4.71 -13.07
C ILE A 200 -11.42 -3.72 -14.10
N PRO A 201 -10.84 -3.62 -15.30
CA PRO A 201 -11.40 -2.80 -16.37
C PRO A 201 -12.82 -3.27 -16.72
N PRO A 202 -13.79 -2.37 -16.94
CA PRO A 202 -15.14 -2.75 -17.33
C PRO A 202 -15.13 -3.52 -18.65
N GLY A 203 -15.79 -4.68 -18.66
CA GLY A 203 -15.82 -5.58 -19.82
C GLY A 203 -14.45 -6.15 -20.24
N GLY A 204 -13.41 -6.04 -19.39
CA GLY A 204 -12.05 -6.45 -19.74
C GLY A 204 -11.34 -5.51 -20.72
N ASN A 205 -11.91 -4.35 -21.03
CA ASN A 205 -11.32 -3.38 -21.96
C ASN A 205 -10.19 -2.59 -21.30
N LEU A 206 -8.95 -2.88 -21.67
CA LEU A 206 -7.73 -2.25 -21.12
C LEU A 206 -7.60 -0.76 -21.49
N ASP A 207 -8.28 -0.30 -22.52
CA ASP A 207 -8.31 1.11 -22.94
C ASP A 207 -9.38 1.94 -22.20
N SER A 208 -10.12 1.31 -21.26
CA SER A 208 -11.11 2.00 -20.44
C SER A 208 -10.46 3.09 -19.58
N ASP A 209 -11.21 4.16 -19.31
CA ASP A 209 -10.80 5.20 -18.38
C ASP A 209 -10.53 4.59 -16.99
N PRO A 210 -9.34 4.79 -16.42
CA PRO A 210 -8.99 4.25 -15.10
C PRO A 210 -9.93 4.70 -13.96
N THR A 211 -10.64 5.82 -14.12
CA THR A 211 -11.65 6.28 -13.16
C THR A 211 -12.87 5.36 -13.08
N LYS A 212 -13.05 4.50 -14.10
CA LYS A 212 -14.20 3.60 -14.25
C LYS A 212 -13.88 2.14 -13.99
N TYR A 213 -12.73 1.83 -13.42
CA TYR A 213 -12.40 0.45 -13.07
C TYR A 213 -13.30 -0.04 -11.93
N ASN A 214 -13.84 -1.22 -12.10
CA ASN A 214 -14.48 -1.95 -11.02
C ASN A 214 -13.43 -2.35 -9.98
N VAL A 215 -13.85 -2.46 -8.73
CA VAL A 215 -12.99 -2.97 -7.67
C VAL A 215 -13.64 -4.17 -7.01
N ARG A 216 -12.85 -5.21 -6.80
CA ARG A 216 -13.20 -6.33 -5.94
C ARG A 216 -12.26 -6.35 -4.74
N LEU A 217 -12.83 -6.23 -3.55
CA LEU A 217 -12.12 -6.38 -2.29
C LEU A 217 -12.41 -7.76 -1.70
N VAL A 218 -11.35 -8.49 -1.36
CA VAL A 218 -11.44 -9.70 -0.54
C VAL A 218 -10.99 -9.32 0.85
N LEU A 219 -11.89 -9.40 1.81
CA LEU A 219 -11.69 -9.00 3.20
C LEU A 219 -11.62 -10.26 4.06
N ARG A 220 -10.52 -10.44 4.76
CA ARG A 220 -10.35 -11.59 5.65
C ARG A 220 -10.90 -11.26 7.05
N PRO A 221 -11.36 -12.25 7.81
CA PRO A 221 -11.88 -12.03 9.16
C PRO A 221 -10.74 -11.80 10.19
N THR A 222 -9.69 -11.11 9.78
CA THR A 222 -8.52 -10.73 10.59
C THR A 222 -8.66 -9.33 11.20
N LEU A 223 -9.46 -8.48 10.52
CA LEU A 223 -9.75 -7.12 10.96
C LEU A 223 -11.26 -6.88 10.94
N PRO A 224 -11.80 -6.11 11.89
CA PRO A 224 -13.20 -5.68 11.84
C PRO A 224 -13.40 -4.76 10.63
N HIS A 225 -14.54 -4.84 9.98
CA HIS A 225 -14.92 -3.92 8.91
C HIS A 225 -16.27 -3.25 9.21
N PRO A 226 -16.58 -2.09 8.60
CA PRO A 226 -17.88 -1.47 8.76
C PRO A 226 -18.98 -2.40 8.24
N TYR A 227 -20.22 -2.13 8.57
CA TYR A 227 -21.37 -2.95 8.15
C TYR A 227 -21.55 -2.94 6.63
N LEU A 228 -20.74 -3.74 5.91
CA LEU A 228 -20.70 -3.77 4.45
C LEU A 228 -22.04 -4.21 3.84
N ALA A 229 -22.79 -5.05 4.54
CA ALA A 229 -24.14 -5.43 4.13
C ALA A 229 -25.13 -4.26 4.17
N GLU A 230 -24.98 -3.36 5.16
CA GLU A 230 -25.76 -2.11 5.26
C GLU A 230 -25.42 -1.18 4.08
N ILE A 231 -24.13 -0.98 3.79
CA ILE A 231 -23.66 -0.17 2.66
C ILE A 231 -24.24 -0.70 1.34
N ALA A 232 -24.17 -2.02 1.11
CA ALA A 232 -24.70 -2.64 -0.10
C ALA A 232 -26.24 -2.51 -0.19
N ALA A 233 -26.96 -2.62 0.94
CA ALA A 233 -28.39 -2.47 0.97
C ALA A 233 -28.87 -1.04 0.71
N GLU A 234 -28.25 -0.05 1.34
CA GLU A 234 -28.58 1.38 1.22
C GLU A 234 -28.30 1.95 -0.17
N THR A 235 -27.32 1.38 -0.87
CA THR A 235 -26.93 1.83 -2.22
C THR A 235 -27.68 1.11 -3.34
N ARG A 236 -28.45 0.07 -3.00
CA ARG A 236 -29.17 -0.76 -3.96
C ARG A 236 -30.46 -0.10 -4.44
N THR A 237 -30.72 -0.19 -5.74
CA THR A 237 -32.01 0.13 -6.34
C THR A 237 -32.64 -1.13 -6.99
N PRO A 238 -33.96 -1.15 -7.32
CA PRO A 238 -34.59 -2.32 -7.98
C PRO A 238 -33.98 -2.70 -9.32
N ARG A 239 -33.22 -1.81 -9.96
CA ARG A 239 -32.65 -2.02 -11.30
C ARG A 239 -31.13 -2.00 -11.33
N TYR A 240 -30.47 -1.61 -10.22
CA TYR A 240 -29.02 -1.41 -10.20
C TYR A 240 -28.47 -1.65 -8.79
N GLU A 241 -27.43 -2.46 -8.70
CA GLU A 241 -26.73 -2.82 -7.49
C GLU A 241 -25.23 -2.51 -7.65
N PRO A 242 -24.84 -1.22 -7.47
CA PRO A 242 -23.47 -0.76 -7.74
C PRO A 242 -22.44 -1.29 -6.76
N ILE A 243 -22.88 -1.58 -5.53
CA ILE A 243 -22.04 -2.14 -4.48
C ILE A 243 -22.66 -3.47 -4.04
N ARG A 244 -21.92 -4.55 -4.21
CA ARG A 244 -22.39 -5.90 -3.84
C ARG A 244 -21.51 -6.47 -2.74
N PHE A 245 -22.15 -6.96 -1.70
CA PHE A 245 -21.52 -7.68 -0.62
C PHE A 245 -21.98 -9.12 -0.59
N HIS A 246 -21.04 -10.06 -0.50
CA HIS A 246 -21.35 -11.47 -0.37
C HIS A 246 -20.23 -12.25 0.32
N LEU A 247 -20.60 -13.37 0.92
CA LEU A 247 -19.66 -14.33 1.50
C LEU A 247 -19.12 -15.24 0.40
N ALA A 248 -17.81 -15.50 0.44
CA ALA A 248 -17.14 -16.36 -0.52
C ALA A 248 -16.05 -17.22 0.14
N ARG A 249 -15.36 -18.00 -0.68
CA ARG A 249 -14.12 -18.66 -0.29
C ARG A 249 -12.98 -18.20 -1.17
N ASP A 250 -11.87 -17.82 -0.54
CA ASP A 250 -10.64 -17.49 -1.21
C ASP A 250 -9.55 -18.48 -0.78
N ARG A 251 -9.04 -19.28 -1.73
CA ARG A 251 -8.10 -20.38 -1.46
C ARG A 251 -8.58 -21.30 -0.32
N GLY A 252 -9.87 -21.62 -0.33
CA GLY A 252 -10.51 -22.51 0.67
C GLY A 252 -10.90 -21.85 2.00
N LYS A 253 -10.42 -20.63 2.30
CA LYS A 253 -10.75 -19.90 3.54
C LYS A 253 -12.00 -19.04 3.35
N PRO A 254 -12.90 -18.93 4.36
CA PRO A 254 -14.05 -18.03 4.29
C PRO A 254 -13.57 -16.58 4.26
N VAL A 255 -14.21 -15.75 3.44
CA VAL A 255 -13.92 -14.34 3.26
C VAL A 255 -15.19 -13.56 2.97
N ASP A 256 -15.16 -12.28 3.29
CA ASP A 256 -16.13 -11.31 2.81
C ASP A 256 -15.64 -10.73 1.48
N VAL A 257 -16.54 -10.51 0.54
CA VAL A 257 -16.23 -9.90 -0.75
C VAL A 257 -17.13 -8.69 -0.96
N LEU A 258 -16.49 -7.56 -1.23
CA LEU A 258 -17.16 -6.34 -1.67
C LEU A 258 -16.77 -6.06 -3.12
N GLU A 259 -17.78 -5.98 -3.98
CA GLU A 259 -17.60 -5.60 -5.38
C GLU A 259 -18.20 -4.21 -5.60
N ILE A 260 -17.43 -3.31 -6.19
CA ILE A 260 -17.81 -1.93 -6.44
C ILE A 260 -17.75 -1.71 -7.96
N ASP A 261 -18.88 -1.31 -8.54
CA ASP A 261 -18.94 -0.91 -9.95
C ASP A 261 -18.17 0.40 -10.13
N GLY A 262 -17.25 0.45 -11.07
CA GLY A 262 -16.50 1.66 -11.41
C GLY A 262 -17.34 2.76 -12.02
N GLN A 263 -18.58 2.45 -12.44
CA GLN A 263 -19.55 3.41 -12.95
C GLN A 263 -20.60 3.80 -11.91
N VAL A 264 -20.36 3.48 -10.62
CA VAL A 264 -21.24 3.91 -9.53
C VAL A 264 -21.45 5.42 -9.61
N PRO A 265 -22.70 5.91 -9.53
CA PRO A 265 -22.99 7.33 -9.54
C PRO A 265 -22.34 8.04 -8.34
N PRO A 266 -21.78 9.26 -8.50
CA PRO A 266 -21.12 9.98 -7.42
C PRO A 266 -21.98 10.16 -6.16
N GLU A 267 -23.27 10.38 -6.33
CA GLU A 267 -24.23 10.52 -5.21
C GLU A 267 -24.40 9.21 -4.41
N VAL A 268 -24.32 8.07 -5.10
CA VAL A 268 -24.40 6.73 -4.46
C VAL A 268 -23.09 6.42 -3.74
N SER A 269 -21.94 6.75 -4.35
CA SER A 269 -20.63 6.64 -3.71
C SER A 269 -20.56 7.51 -2.46
N ALA A 270 -20.99 8.76 -2.55
CA ALA A 270 -21.01 9.69 -1.40
C ALA A 270 -21.87 9.16 -0.25
N ALA A 271 -23.02 8.57 -0.51
CA ALA A 271 -23.85 7.94 0.51
C ALA A 271 -23.13 6.78 1.19
N ALA A 272 -22.45 5.93 0.42
CA ALA A 272 -21.64 4.84 0.97
C ALA A 272 -20.44 5.36 1.79
N GLU A 273 -19.78 6.41 1.31
CA GLU A 273 -18.68 7.08 2.03
C GLU A 273 -19.14 7.62 3.39
N GLU A 274 -20.30 8.27 3.47
CA GLU A 274 -20.85 8.78 4.73
C GLU A 274 -21.16 7.64 5.72
N ILE A 275 -21.71 6.52 5.27
CA ILE A 275 -21.97 5.36 6.15
C ILE A 275 -20.65 4.84 6.75
N ILE A 276 -19.58 4.72 5.94
CA ILE A 276 -18.28 4.29 6.44
C ILE A 276 -17.70 5.31 7.40
N TRP A 277 -17.86 6.60 7.09
CA TRP A 277 -17.36 7.70 7.89
C TRP A 277 -18.02 7.76 9.27
N ASP A 278 -19.34 7.63 9.33
CA ASP A 278 -20.10 7.63 10.58
C ASP A 278 -19.75 6.45 11.52
N LYS A 279 -19.31 5.34 10.94
CA LYS A 279 -18.87 4.16 11.71
C LYS A 279 -17.37 4.22 12.06
N MET A 280 -16.63 5.18 11.53
CA MET A 280 -15.21 5.31 11.79
C MET A 280 -14.97 5.80 13.21
N ALA A 281 -14.00 5.21 13.90
CA ALA A 281 -13.53 5.77 15.16
C ALA A 281 -13.00 7.18 14.90
N HIS A 282 -13.19 8.10 15.88
CA HIS A 282 -12.68 9.45 15.73
C HIS A 282 -11.14 9.43 15.63
N PRO A 283 -10.57 9.87 14.50
CA PRO A 283 -9.13 9.92 14.36
C PRO A 283 -8.55 11.03 15.24
N ASP A 284 -7.35 10.80 15.76
CA ASP A 284 -6.55 11.89 16.33
C ASP A 284 -6.08 12.78 15.16
N GLY A 285 -6.72 13.91 14.96
CA GLY A 285 -6.45 14.84 13.88
C GLY A 285 -7.44 14.74 12.71
N GLU A 286 -7.42 15.77 11.88
CA GLU A 286 -8.34 15.93 10.76
C GLU A 286 -7.89 15.09 9.55
N LEU A 287 -8.85 14.43 8.91
CA LEU A 287 -8.64 13.69 7.65
C LEU A 287 -9.14 14.55 6.48
N ASN A 288 -8.36 14.60 5.40
CA ASN A 288 -8.72 15.31 4.19
C ASN A 288 -9.71 14.51 3.33
N ARG A 289 -11.01 14.78 3.49
CA ARG A 289 -12.08 14.12 2.73
C ARG A 289 -11.99 14.38 1.23
N GLU A 290 -11.49 15.55 0.80
CA GLU A 290 -11.40 15.92 -0.62
C GLU A 290 -10.36 15.09 -1.37
N ALA A 291 -9.38 14.53 -0.65
CA ALA A 291 -8.37 13.65 -1.23
C ALA A 291 -8.86 12.22 -1.50
N ILE A 292 -10.05 11.84 -0.98
CA ILE A 292 -10.59 10.49 -1.15
C ILE A 292 -10.93 10.22 -2.61
N GLY A 293 -10.41 9.14 -3.16
CA GLY A 293 -10.61 8.74 -4.56
C GLY A 293 -9.76 9.49 -5.57
N VAL A 294 -9.00 10.50 -5.14
CA VAL A 294 -8.16 11.31 -6.03
C VAL A 294 -6.84 10.58 -6.33
N PHE A 295 -6.47 10.58 -7.61
CA PHE A 295 -5.20 10.05 -8.08
C PHE A 295 -4.71 10.81 -9.32
N VAL A 296 -3.41 10.68 -9.63
CA VAL A 296 -2.81 11.33 -10.81
C VAL A 296 -2.64 10.30 -11.93
N ASP A 297 -3.24 10.57 -13.09
CA ASP A 297 -3.01 9.83 -14.35
C ASP A 297 -2.61 10.80 -15.44
N ALA A 298 -1.52 10.52 -16.15
CA ALA A 298 -0.97 11.38 -17.22
C ALA A 298 -0.82 12.87 -16.79
N ASN A 299 -0.35 13.11 -15.57
CA ASN A 299 -0.18 14.44 -14.96
C ASN A 299 -1.49 15.23 -14.75
N GLN A 300 -2.63 14.56 -14.73
CA GLN A 300 -3.93 15.15 -14.41
C GLN A 300 -4.49 14.49 -13.16
N GLU A 301 -5.03 15.30 -12.26
CA GLU A 301 -5.81 14.79 -11.15
C GLU A 301 -7.15 14.28 -11.64
N LYS A 302 -7.51 13.09 -11.22
CA LYS A 302 -8.77 12.42 -11.52
C LYS A 302 -9.35 11.86 -10.24
N ARG A 303 -10.67 11.70 -10.18
CA ARG A 303 -11.37 10.99 -9.10
C ARG A 303 -11.98 9.70 -9.63
N SER A 304 -11.88 8.64 -8.83
CA SER A 304 -12.55 7.36 -9.05
C SER A 304 -13.36 6.99 -7.82
N GLU A 305 -14.65 6.74 -8.00
CA GLU A 305 -15.55 6.40 -6.91
C GLU A 305 -15.22 5.02 -6.30
N SER A 306 -14.85 4.05 -7.13
CA SER A 306 -14.44 2.74 -6.65
C SER A 306 -13.11 2.79 -5.89
N LEU A 307 -12.18 3.65 -6.29
CA LEU A 307 -10.94 3.90 -5.54
C LEU A 307 -11.25 4.63 -4.22
N ALA A 308 -12.20 5.58 -4.23
CA ALA A 308 -12.61 6.32 -3.04
C ALA A 308 -13.07 5.38 -1.92
N LEU A 309 -13.99 4.47 -2.23
CA LEU A 309 -14.47 3.47 -1.27
C LEU A 309 -13.36 2.50 -0.82
N THR A 310 -12.45 2.13 -1.75
CA THR A 310 -11.29 1.28 -1.42
C THR A 310 -10.36 1.96 -0.42
N GLN A 311 -9.99 3.23 -0.67
CA GLN A 311 -9.14 4.00 0.22
C GLN A 311 -9.80 4.22 1.57
N LEU A 312 -11.09 4.56 1.58
CA LEU A 312 -11.82 4.85 2.82
C LEU A 312 -11.94 3.60 3.71
N LEU A 313 -12.12 2.41 3.14
CA LEU A 313 -12.12 1.16 3.90
C LEU A 313 -10.74 0.86 4.51
N ILE A 314 -9.65 1.15 3.82
CA ILE A 314 -8.29 1.00 4.38
C ILE A 314 -8.06 2.05 5.49
N VAL A 315 -8.45 3.30 5.28
CA VAL A 315 -8.40 4.37 6.28
C VAL A 315 -9.20 4.00 7.52
N PHE A 316 -10.40 3.43 7.36
CA PHE A 316 -11.21 2.91 8.46
C PHE A 316 -10.44 1.91 9.33
N GLN A 317 -9.69 0.98 8.71
CA GLN A 317 -8.88 0.02 9.44
C GLN A 317 -7.72 0.69 10.18
N LEU A 318 -7.03 1.63 9.53
CA LEU A 318 -5.89 2.34 10.14
C LEU A 318 -6.33 3.19 11.34
N VAL A 319 -7.45 3.89 11.23
CA VAL A 319 -8.03 4.68 12.33
C VAL A 319 -8.49 3.76 13.46
N GLY A 320 -9.08 2.62 13.13
CA GLY A 320 -9.47 1.59 14.09
C GLY A 320 -8.27 1.04 14.87
N ALA A 321 -7.16 0.73 14.19
CA ALA A 321 -5.92 0.29 14.79
C ALA A 321 -5.31 1.36 15.70
N ALA A 322 -5.32 2.64 15.27
CA ALA A 322 -4.86 3.76 16.08
C ALA A 322 -5.67 3.92 17.36
N SER A 323 -6.99 3.80 17.27
CA SER A 323 -7.89 3.89 18.43
C SER A 323 -7.71 2.71 19.40
N ALA A 324 -7.42 1.52 18.90
CA ALA A 324 -7.12 0.35 19.73
C ALA A 324 -5.78 0.48 20.46
N ALA A 325 -4.75 1.02 19.79
CA ALA A 325 -3.43 1.26 20.37
C ALA A 325 -3.41 2.39 21.43
N ALA A 326 -4.45 3.22 21.48
CA ALA A 326 -4.60 4.31 22.46
C ALA A 326 -5.23 3.89 23.79
N ARG A 327 -5.86 2.72 23.81
CA ARG A 327 -6.50 2.14 25.01
C ARG A 327 -5.52 1.32 25.81
#